data_fc0013c83b8e88ca065db6339c13c103
#
_entry.id   fc0013c83b8e88ca065db6339c13c103
#
_cell.length_a   1.000
_cell.length_b   1.000
_cell.length_c   1.000
_cell.angle_alpha   90.00
_cell.angle_beta   90.00
_cell.angle_gamma   90.00
#
_symmetry.space_group_name_H-M   'P 1'
#
loop_
_entity.id
_entity.type
_entity.pdbx_description
1 polymer ?
#
loop_
_entity_poly.entity_id
_entity_poly.type
_entity_poly.pdbx_seq_one_letter_code
_entity_poly.pdbx_strand_id
1 'polypeptide(L)'
;ALLLRHSKTDQYNQGKIIPISDELSEMISSWSLAIDQDSGCILRSFKRNLSTNPSLTPASINHILKSLQKQAGLNQIGELSGHSFRVGAALDLLDKNIPLEKIMLRGGWKSETSAMRYLQSWSDQDWLIINHNN
;
A
#
# COMPACT_ATOMS: atom_id res chain seq x y z
N ALA A 1 14.63 -7.66 0.43
CA ALA A 1 13.50 -8.06 -0.42
C ALA A 1 12.47 -8.84 0.38
N LEU A 2 11.20 -8.75 0.00
CA LEU A 2 10.10 -9.53 0.57
C LEU A 2 9.65 -10.61 -0.40
N LEU A 3 9.43 -11.82 0.09
CA LEU A 3 8.81 -12.90 -0.67
C LEU A 3 7.30 -12.93 -0.38
N LEU A 4 6.50 -12.53 -1.36
CA LEU A 4 5.05 -12.73 -1.33
C LEU A 4 4.75 -14.14 -1.85
N ARG A 5 4.55 -15.09 -0.93
CA ARG A 5 4.37 -16.51 -1.28
C ARG A 5 3.08 -16.78 -2.06
N HIS A 6 2.00 -16.07 -1.71
CA HIS A 6 0.69 -16.25 -2.33
C HIS A 6 0.04 -14.92 -2.62
N SER A 7 -0.58 -14.79 -3.77
CA SER A 7 -1.44 -13.65 -4.08
C SER A 7 -2.72 -14.10 -4.77
N LYS A 8 -3.77 -13.30 -4.70
CA LYS A 8 -5.07 -13.60 -5.34
C LYS A 8 -4.94 -13.85 -6.85
N THR A 9 -3.88 -13.33 -7.48
CA THR A 9 -3.66 -13.42 -8.94
C THR A 9 -2.59 -14.42 -9.32
N ASP A 10 -1.95 -15.07 -8.35
CA ASP A 10 -0.92 -16.08 -8.56
C ASP A 10 -1.54 -17.48 -8.52
N GLN A 11 -2.10 -17.90 -9.66
CA GLN A 11 -2.79 -19.18 -9.81
C GLN A 11 -1.84 -20.39 -9.70
N TYR A 12 -0.54 -20.19 -9.91
CA TYR A 12 0.46 -21.23 -9.93
C TYR A 12 1.33 -21.29 -8.67
N ASN A 13 1.03 -20.45 -7.67
CA ASN A 13 1.79 -20.36 -6.42
C ASN A 13 3.31 -20.16 -6.63
N GLN A 14 3.69 -19.44 -7.67
CA GLN A 14 5.10 -19.15 -7.96
C GLN A 14 5.70 -18.14 -6.97
N GLY A 15 4.85 -17.39 -6.30
CA GLY A 15 5.27 -16.29 -5.43
C GLY A 15 5.84 -15.11 -6.22
N LYS A 16 6.11 -14.04 -5.51
CA LYS A 16 6.73 -12.84 -6.09
C LYS A 16 7.74 -12.25 -5.11
N ILE A 17 8.94 -11.99 -5.60
CA ILE A 17 9.92 -11.21 -4.85
C ILE A 17 9.65 -9.73 -5.08
N ILE A 18 9.46 -9.00 -3.99
CA ILE A 18 9.21 -7.55 -3.99
C ILE A 18 10.46 -6.89 -3.42
N PRO A 19 11.18 -6.06 -4.21
CA PRO A 19 12.28 -5.27 -3.69
C PRO A 19 11.75 -4.23 -2.71
N ILE A 20 12.44 -4.06 -1.58
CA ILE A 20 12.16 -3.05 -0.56
C ILE A 20 13.44 -2.25 -0.32
N SER A 21 13.29 -1.01 0.16
CA SER A 21 14.42 -0.18 0.57
C SER A 21 15.11 -0.76 1.81
N ASP A 22 16.36 -0.38 2.04
CA ASP A 22 17.11 -0.79 3.24
C ASP A 22 16.42 -0.27 4.50
N GLU A 23 15.95 0.97 4.50
CA GLU A 23 15.19 1.58 5.59
C GLU A 23 13.96 0.73 5.96
N LEU A 24 13.16 0.34 4.96
CA LEU A 24 11.98 -0.50 5.21
C LEU A 24 12.38 -1.90 5.70
N SER A 25 13.50 -2.43 5.22
CA SER A 25 14.05 -3.71 5.69
C SER A 25 14.44 -3.65 7.16
N GLU A 26 15.11 -2.57 7.59
CA GLU A 26 15.48 -2.33 8.99
C GLU A 26 14.25 -2.17 9.88
N MET A 27 13.24 -1.41 9.43
CA MET A 27 11.98 -1.25 10.15
C MET A 27 11.27 -2.60 10.36
N ILE A 28 11.21 -3.44 9.33
CA ILE A 28 10.60 -4.78 9.43
C ILE A 28 11.39 -5.67 10.38
N SER A 29 12.72 -5.62 10.33
CA SER A 29 13.57 -6.40 11.23
C SER A 29 13.40 -5.97 12.69
N SER A 30 13.40 -4.67 12.95
CA SER A 30 13.16 -4.12 14.28
C SER A 30 11.78 -4.49 14.83
N TRP A 31 10.76 -4.44 13.97
CA TRP A 31 9.41 -4.88 14.31
C TRP A 31 9.36 -6.37 14.63
N SER A 32 9.98 -7.21 13.80
CA SER A 32 10.06 -8.66 14.00
C SER A 32 10.66 -9.02 15.36
N LEU A 33 11.75 -8.36 15.74
CA LEU A 33 12.38 -8.50 17.04
C LEU A 33 11.46 -8.04 18.18
N ALA A 34 10.79 -6.91 18.01
CA ALA A 34 9.89 -6.35 19.04
C ALA A 34 8.70 -7.25 19.35
N ILE A 35 8.20 -8.01 18.36
CA ILE A 35 7.08 -8.95 18.55
C ILE A 35 7.51 -10.40 18.75
N ASP A 36 8.82 -10.67 18.80
CA ASP A 36 9.41 -12.01 18.89
C ASP A 36 8.85 -12.98 17.83
N GLN A 37 8.84 -12.55 16.58
CA GLN A 37 8.31 -13.33 15.46
C GLN A 37 9.14 -13.10 14.20
N ASP A 38 9.70 -14.16 13.67
CA ASP A 38 10.55 -14.15 12.46
C ASP A 38 9.82 -14.55 11.17
N SER A 39 8.56 -14.94 11.29
CA SER A 39 7.80 -15.50 10.17
C SER A 39 6.31 -15.13 10.24
N GLY A 40 5.62 -15.30 9.11
CA GLY A 40 4.19 -15.03 8.96
C GLY A 40 3.86 -13.60 8.51
N CYS A 41 2.71 -13.06 8.91
CA CYS A 41 2.30 -11.72 8.50
C CYS A 41 3.10 -10.64 9.22
N ILE A 42 3.59 -9.66 8.48
CA ILE A 42 4.31 -8.51 9.03
C ILE A 42 3.37 -7.64 9.87
N LEU A 43 2.21 -7.29 9.31
CA LEU A 43 1.24 -6.46 10.01
C LEU A 43 0.36 -7.30 10.92
N ARG A 44 0.41 -7.00 12.22
CA ARG A 44 -0.33 -7.70 13.28
C ARG A 44 -0.98 -6.70 14.22
N SER A 45 -2.10 -7.06 14.81
CA SER A 45 -2.72 -6.30 15.89
C SER A 45 -2.30 -6.84 17.24
N PHE A 46 -2.32 -5.96 18.26
CA PHE A 46 -2.11 -6.36 19.64
C PHE A 46 -3.42 -6.77 20.32
N LYS A 47 -3.35 -7.75 21.19
CA LYS A 47 -4.40 -8.07 22.15
C LYS A 47 -4.22 -7.21 23.41
N ARG A 48 -5.20 -7.21 24.29
CA ARG A 48 -5.12 -6.48 25.57
C ARG A 48 -3.95 -6.87 26.47
N ASN A 49 -3.49 -8.11 26.38
CA ASN A 49 -2.33 -8.63 27.12
C ASN A 49 -0.99 -8.40 26.38
N LEU A 50 -0.96 -7.52 25.40
CA LEU A 50 0.19 -7.16 24.55
C LEU A 50 0.71 -8.30 23.64
N SER A 51 0.11 -9.49 23.65
CA SER A 51 0.42 -10.50 22.64
C SER A 51 -0.13 -10.09 21.26
N THR A 52 0.50 -10.58 20.19
CA THR A 52 0.06 -10.27 18.83
C THR A 52 -0.96 -11.27 18.31
N ASN A 53 -1.88 -10.81 17.47
CA ASN A 53 -2.68 -11.66 16.60
C ASN A 53 -1.83 -12.12 15.41
N PRO A 54 -2.20 -13.22 14.74
CA PRO A 54 -1.44 -13.71 13.57
C PRO A 54 -1.36 -12.73 12.40
N SER A 55 -2.34 -11.84 12.26
CA SER A 55 -2.41 -10.88 11.17
C SER A 55 -3.31 -9.69 11.49
N LEU A 56 -3.23 -8.64 10.67
CA LEU A 56 -4.26 -7.61 10.54
C LEU A 56 -5.20 -7.95 9.38
N THR A 57 -6.49 -7.75 9.58
CA THR A 57 -7.46 -7.89 8.48
C THR A 57 -7.42 -6.68 7.56
N PRO A 58 -7.78 -6.81 6.26
CA PRO A 58 -7.92 -5.64 5.37
C PRO A 58 -8.87 -4.57 5.90
N ALA A 59 -9.95 -4.96 6.57
CA ALA A 59 -10.88 -4.04 7.21
C ALA A 59 -10.23 -3.24 8.34
N SER A 60 -9.41 -3.90 9.17
CA SER A 60 -8.65 -3.24 10.24
C SER A 60 -7.63 -2.24 9.68
N ILE A 61 -6.95 -2.57 8.58
CA ILE A 61 -6.02 -1.66 7.90
C ILE A 61 -6.77 -0.41 7.43
N ASN A 62 -7.89 -0.56 6.74
CA ASN A 62 -8.68 0.58 6.28
C ASN A 62 -9.21 1.44 7.43
N HIS A 63 -9.63 0.81 8.54
CA HIS A 63 -10.03 1.55 9.75
C HIS A 63 -8.89 2.39 10.34
N ILE A 64 -7.69 1.82 10.43
CA ILE A 64 -6.50 2.55 10.90
C ILE A 64 -6.20 3.73 9.98
N LEU A 65 -6.21 3.52 8.66
CA LEU A 65 -5.93 4.59 7.68
C LEU A 65 -6.93 5.74 7.77
N LYS A 66 -8.23 5.45 7.90
CA LYS A 66 -9.27 6.46 8.12
C LYS A 66 -9.09 7.22 9.43
N SER A 67 -8.71 6.51 10.50
CA SER A 67 -8.41 7.15 11.79
C SER A 67 -7.22 8.11 11.70
N LEU A 68 -6.14 7.68 11.05
CA LEU A 68 -4.96 8.51 10.82
C LEU A 68 -5.28 9.73 9.93
N GLN A 69 -6.07 9.53 8.87
CA GLN A 69 -6.55 10.61 8.01
C GLN A 69 -7.30 11.67 8.78
N LYS A 70 -8.23 11.26 9.67
CA LYS A 70 -8.98 12.16 10.53
C LYS A 70 -8.08 12.92 11.52
N GLN A 71 -7.12 12.22 12.14
CA GLN A 71 -6.17 12.83 13.08
C GLN A 71 -5.25 13.83 12.38
N ALA A 72 -4.88 13.58 11.13
CA ALA A 72 -4.07 14.49 10.32
C ALA A 72 -4.86 15.68 9.74
N GLY A 73 -6.18 15.76 9.96
CA GLY A 73 -7.03 16.83 9.43
C GLY A 73 -7.24 16.77 7.92
N LEU A 74 -6.96 15.64 7.27
CA LEU A 74 -7.07 15.47 5.82
C LEU A 74 -8.51 15.12 5.39
N ASN A 75 -9.49 15.92 5.81
CA ASN A 75 -10.91 15.65 5.57
C ASN A 75 -11.38 16.03 4.15
N GLN A 76 -10.58 16.83 3.43
CA GLN A 76 -10.87 17.34 2.09
C GLN A 76 -10.58 16.32 0.98
N ILE A 77 -9.81 15.28 1.26
CA ILE A 77 -9.52 14.20 0.31
C ILE A 77 -10.47 13.02 0.54
N GLY A 78 -10.64 12.18 -0.47
CA GLY A 78 -11.43 10.96 -0.37
C GLY A 78 -10.93 10.02 0.75
N GLU A 79 -11.75 9.09 1.19
CA GLU A 79 -11.38 8.16 2.26
C GLU A 79 -10.17 7.29 1.87
N LEU A 80 -9.13 7.33 2.70
CA LEU A 80 -7.92 6.53 2.50
C LEU A 80 -8.19 5.03 2.73
N SER A 81 -7.59 4.24 1.87
CA SER A 81 -7.60 2.79 1.94
C SER A 81 -6.23 2.23 1.53
N GLY A 82 -5.99 0.95 1.71
CA GLY A 82 -4.77 0.31 1.19
C GLY A 82 -4.62 0.45 -0.33
N HIS A 83 -5.73 0.60 -1.05
CA HIS A 83 -5.70 0.86 -2.50
C HIS A 83 -5.24 2.28 -2.85
N SER A 84 -5.60 3.27 -2.05
CA SER A 84 -5.18 4.67 -2.24
C SER A 84 -3.65 4.82 -2.25
N PHE A 85 -2.95 4.12 -1.35
CA PHE A 85 -1.48 4.13 -1.32
C PHE A 85 -0.86 3.51 -2.57
N ARG A 86 -1.48 2.46 -3.12
CA ARG A 86 -1.01 1.84 -4.35
C ARG A 86 -1.14 2.79 -5.55
N VAL A 87 -2.25 3.50 -5.63
CA VAL A 87 -2.49 4.51 -6.68
C VAL A 87 -1.55 5.69 -6.50
N GLY A 88 -1.44 6.26 -5.29
CA GLY A 88 -0.54 7.36 -4.98
C GLY A 88 0.91 7.04 -5.34
N ALA A 89 1.42 5.88 -4.94
CA ALA A 89 2.76 5.46 -5.32
C ALA A 89 2.97 5.32 -6.84
N ALA A 90 1.94 4.95 -7.59
CA ALA A 90 2.02 4.89 -9.05
C ALA A 90 2.02 6.29 -9.68
N LEU A 91 1.23 7.23 -9.16
CA LEU A 91 1.24 8.63 -9.59
C LEU A 91 2.60 9.29 -9.32
N ASP A 92 3.18 9.09 -8.12
CA ASP A 92 4.52 9.57 -7.78
C ASP A 92 5.61 9.05 -8.74
N LEU A 93 5.45 7.83 -9.24
CA LEU A 93 6.37 7.24 -10.22
C LEU A 93 6.16 7.83 -11.62
N LEU A 94 4.91 8.13 -12.00
CA LEU A 94 4.60 8.82 -13.26
C LEU A 94 5.20 10.23 -13.27
N ASP A 95 5.05 10.99 -12.18
CA ASP A 95 5.65 12.33 -12.03
C ASP A 95 7.17 12.32 -12.16
N LYS A 96 7.80 11.21 -11.78
CA LYS A 96 9.23 10.96 -11.96
C LYS A 96 9.60 10.44 -13.35
N ASN A 97 8.67 10.47 -14.31
CA ASN A 97 8.85 9.97 -15.66
C ASN A 97 9.26 8.49 -15.75
N ILE A 98 8.84 7.67 -14.77
CA ILE A 98 9.04 6.22 -14.85
C ILE A 98 8.06 5.63 -15.88
N PRO A 99 8.52 4.81 -16.83
CA PRO A 99 7.67 4.19 -17.84
C PRO A 99 6.53 3.39 -17.23
N LEU A 100 5.33 3.51 -17.83
CA LEU A 100 4.10 2.88 -17.35
C LEU A 100 4.25 1.37 -17.17
N GLU A 101 4.97 0.69 -18.06
CA GLU A 101 5.22 -0.75 -17.99
C GLU A 101 5.95 -1.15 -16.69
N LYS A 102 6.93 -0.33 -16.25
CA LYS A 102 7.65 -0.55 -15.01
C LYS A 102 6.75 -0.32 -13.80
N ILE A 103 5.88 0.69 -13.86
CA ILE A 103 4.89 0.99 -12.82
C ILE A 103 3.89 -0.16 -12.71
N MET A 104 3.37 -0.64 -13.84
CA MET A 104 2.43 -1.77 -13.89
C MET A 104 3.05 -3.03 -13.30
N LEU A 105 4.28 -3.35 -13.70
CA LEU A 105 5.00 -4.53 -13.20
C LEU A 105 5.16 -4.47 -11.68
N ARG A 106 5.57 -3.30 -11.16
CA ARG A 106 5.76 -3.08 -9.72
C ARG A 106 4.42 -3.08 -8.97
N GLY A 107 3.41 -2.40 -9.51
CA GLY A 107 2.07 -2.31 -8.95
C GLY A 107 1.23 -3.59 -9.12
N GLY A 108 1.64 -4.51 -9.99
CA GLY A 108 0.91 -5.77 -10.26
C GLY A 108 -0.36 -5.57 -11.09
N TRP A 109 -0.42 -4.54 -11.95
CA TRP A 109 -1.47 -4.42 -12.96
C TRP A 109 -1.15 -5.29 -14.16
N LYS A 110 -2.15 -6.09 -14.59
CA LYS A 110 -1.99 -7.00 -15.73
C LYS A 110 -2.33 -6.36 -17.08
N SER A 111 -3.06 -5.24 -17.09
CA SER A 111 -3.41 -4.54 -18.31
C SER A 111 -3.20 -3.03 -18.15
N GLU A 112 -2.71 -2.41 -19.21
CA GLU A 112 -2.51 -0.97 -19.31
C GLU A 112 -3.84 -0.21 -19.12
N THR A 113 -4.90 -0.67 -19.78
CA THR A 113 -6.23 -0.07 -19.65
C THR A 113 -6.72 -0.01 -18.19
N SER A 114 -6.47 -1.09 -17.42
CA SER A 114 -6.83 -1.10 -16.00
C SER A 114 -5.99 -0.15 -15.18
N ALA A 115 -4.67 -0.11 -15.44
CA ALA A 115 -3.77 0.81 -14.76
C ALA A 115 -4.15 2.27 -15.05
N MET A 116 -4.30 2.63 -16.32
CA MET A 116 -4.65 3.99 -16.75
C MET A 116 -6.01 4.45 -16.22
N ARG A 117 -7.02 3.59 -16.20
CA ARG A 117 -8.33 3.95 -15.64
C ARG A 117 -8.22 4.37 -14.18
N TYR A 118 -7.43 3.65 -13.38
CA TYR A 118 -7.20 4.01 -11.97
C TYR A 118 -6.41 5.30 -11.83
N LEU A 119 -5.34 5.46 -12.59
CA LEU A 119 -4.47 6.63 -12.51
C LEU A 119 -5.19 7.90 -12.98
N GLN A 120 -5.94 7.83 -14.07
CA GLN A 120 -6.73 8.97 -14.59
C GLN A 120 -7.81 9.42 -13.61
N SER A 121 -8.55 8.49 -13.00
CA SER A 121 -9.62 8.86 -12.06
C SER A 121 -9.10 9.60 -10.81
N TRP A 122 -7.84 9.45 -10.47
CA TRP A 122 -7.21 10.15 -9.34
C TRP A 122 -6.58 11.47 -9.78
N SER A 123 -5.95 11.53 -10.95
CA SER A 123 -5.41 12.78 -11.49
C SER A 123 -6.51 13.82 -11.76
N ASP A 124 -7.69 13.38 -12.18
CA ASP A 124 -8.84 14.27 -12.39
C ASP A 124 -9.40 14.83 -11.08
N GLN A 125 -9.31 14.08 -9.98
CA GLN A 125 -9.69 14.56 -8.64
C GLN A 125 -8.71 15.60 -8.09
N ASP A 126 -7.43 15.40 -8.29
CA ASP A 126 -6.39 16.35 -7.89
C ASP A 126 -6.52 17.68 -8.66
N TRP A 127 -6.88 17.60 -9.94
CA TRP A 127 -7.12 18.77 -10.78
C TRP A 127 -8.30 19.63 -10.28
N LEU A 128 -9.36 18.99 -9.79
CA LEU A 128 -10.52 19.68 -9.21
C LEU A 128 -10.20 20.38 -7.89
N ILE A 129 -9.31 19.81 -7.06
CA ILE A 129 -8.90 20.40 -5.77
C ILE A 129 -8.02 21.64 -5.99
N ILE A 130 -7.10 21.62 -6.95
CA ILE A 130 -6.19 22.72 -7.27
C ILE A 130 -6.94 23.94 -7.83
N ASN A 131 -7.98 23.71 -8.63
CA ASN A 131 -8.74 24.78 -9.26
C ASN A 131 -9.85 25.41 -8.38
N HIS A 132 -10.14 24.89 -7.20
CA HIS A 132 -11.09 25.46 -6.25
C HIS A 132 -10.44 26.39 -5.22
N ASN A 133 -9.11 26.52 -5.22
CA ASN A 133 -8.35 27.38 -4.31
C ASN A 133 -7.72 28.62 -4.97
N ASN A 134 -8.19 29.02 -6.16
CA ASN A 134 -7.84 30.30 -6.81
C ASN A 134 -9.01 31.26 -6.84
#